data_c0b71c872e115c0d82e2e72f764d03f3
#
_entry.id   c0b71c872e115c0d82e2e72f764d03f3
#
_cell.length_a   1.000
_cell.length_b   1.000
_cell.length_c   1.000
_cell.angle_alpha   90.00
_cell.angle_beta   90.00
_cell.angle_gamma   90.00
#
_symmetry.space_group_name_H-M   'P 1'
#
loop_
_entity.id
_entity.type
_entity.pdbx_description
1 polymer ?
#
loop_
_entity_poly.entity_id
_entity_poly.type
_entity_poly.pdbx_seq_one_letter_code
_entity_poly.pdbx_strand_id
1 'polypeptide(L)'
;MNQGIDLRFVRETYRKMSDVELERVATQDAAGLTPEAREIVQEEIQRRNLSTAILEGVEAQNKTYTVAEIDAYCELLRVLDCPVCGASDVKLNATLTSEVISVILFTHRRKELKVACPDCLDKANSGAIAKSAVLGWWGIPWGIVRTVQALAANMKSKQTNHIEGPNHYLRSFVLAKIGQVETYKQDKRKLQEVIAAK
;
A
#
# COMPACT_ATOMS: atom_id res chain seq x y z
N MET A 1 25.31 -18.70 21.17
CA MET A 1 26.12 -18.57 19.94
C MET A 1 25.28 -17.70 18.99
N ASN A 2 25.58 -16.40 18.93
CA ASN A 2 25.00 -15.52 17.90
C ASN A 2 25.66 -15.90 16.57
N GLN A 3 24.96 -16.65 15.70
CA GLN A 3 25.38 -16.77 14.32
C GLN A 3 25.08 -15.42 13.68
N GLY A 4 26.09 -14.57 13.60
CA GLY A 4 26.02 -13.34 12.84
C GLY A 4 25.61 -13.65 11.38
N ILE A 5 24.80 -12.78 10.79
CA ILE A 5 24.40 -12.90 9.38
C ILE A 5 25.68 -12.97 8.53
N ASP A 6 25.79 -13.99 7.67
CA ASP A 6 26.93 -14.08 6.74
C ASP A 6 26.76 -13.01 5.64
N LEU A 7 27.44 -11.89 5.84
CA LEU A 7 27.39 -10.74 4.93
C LEU A 7 27.87 -11.09 3.52
N ARG A 8 28.72 -12.12 3.35
CA ARG A 8 29.14 -12.59 2.02
C ARG A 8 27.98 -13.24 1.29
N PHE A 9 27.21 -14.07 1.97
CA PHE A 9 26.00 -14.69 1.41
C PHE A 9 24.95 -13.64 1.07
N VAL A 10 24.73 -12.64 1.93
CA VAL A 10 23.81 -11.51 1.67
C VAL A 10 24.23 -10.75 0.42
N ARG A 11 25.52 -10.41 0.32
CA ARG A 11 26.07 -9.69 -0.86
C ARG A 11 25.93 -10.48 -2.15
N GLU A 12 26.19 -11.78 -2.13
CA GLU A 12 25.99 -12.65 -3.29
C GLU A 12 24.52 -12.74 -3.70
N THR A 13 23.62 -12.78 -2.73
CA THR A 13 22.17 -12.82 -2.99
C THR A 13 21.73 -11.57 -3.77
N TYR A 14 22.08 -10.37 -3.31
CA TYR A 14 21.73 -9.13 -4.00
C TYR A 14 22.43 -8.97 -5.35
N ARG A 15 23.65 -9.48 -5.50
CA ARG A 15 24.36 -9.50 -6.80
C ARG A 15 23.68 -10.37 -7.85
N LYS A 16 22.96 -11.43 -7.45
CA LYS A 16 22.24 -12.33 -8.38
C LYS A 16 20.85 -11.83 -8.76
N MET A 17 20.30 -10.87 -8.03
CA MET A 17 19.01 -10.27 -8.34
C MET A 17 19.08 -9.47 -9.64
N SER A 18 18.00 -9.48 -10.41
CA SER A 18 17.80 -8.54 -11.52
C SER A 18 17.64 -7.12 -11.00
N ASP A 19 17.82 -6.12 -11.88
CA ASP A 19 17.64 -4.71 -11.50
C ASP A 19 16.23 -4.42 -11.00
N VAL A 20 15.20 -5.06 -11.58
CA VAL A 20 13.80 -4.93 -11.15
C VAL A 20 13.58 -5.52 -9.75
N GLU A 21 14.19 -6.65 -9.44
CA GLU A 21 14.10 -7.27 -8.11
C GLU A 21 14.82 -6.41 -7.07
N LEU A 22 16.00 -5.89 -7.40
CA LEU A 22 16.76 -5.03 -6.52
C LEU A 22 16.01 -3.70 -6.26
N GLU A 23 15.44 -3.09 -7.30
CA GLU A 23 14.59 -1.89 -7.17
C GLU A 23 13.37 -2.17 -6.28
N ARG A 24 12.72 -3.34 -6.44
CA ARG A 24 11.60 -3.74 -5.59
C ARG A 24 12.00 -3.86 -4.12
N VAL A 25 13.10 -4.55 -3.82
CA VAL A 25 13.61 -4.67 -2.44
C VAL A 25 13.91 -3.29 -1.86
N ALA A 26 14.60 -2.45 -2.62
CA ALA A 26 14.99 -1.11 -2.19
C ALA A 26 13.80 -0.19 -1.94
N THR A 27 12.74 -0.27 -2.76
CA THR A 27 11.60 0.66 -2.69
C THR A 27 10.43 0.16 -1.84
N GLN A 28 10.38 -1.15 -1.53
CA GLN A 28 9.24 -1.74 -0.80
C GLN A 28 9.64 -2.38 0.52
N ASP A 29 10.82 -2.98 0.61
CA ASP A 29 11.19 -3.87 1.72
C ASP A 29 12.37 -3.33 2.56
N ALA A 30 12.91 -2.15 2.24
CA ALA A 30 14.12 -1.61 2.88
C ALA A 30 13.95 -1.32 4.39
N ALA A 31 12.73 -1.05 4.86
CA ALA A 31 12.45 -0.89 6.29
C ALA A 31 12.68 -2.17 7.10
N GLY A 32 12.57 -3.34 6.46
CA GLY A 32 12.79 -4.65 7.09
C GLY A 32 14.24 -5.14 7.07
N LEU A 33 15.13 -4.43 6.37
CA LEU A 33 16.54 -4.82 6.26
C LEU A 33 17.33 -4.42 7.51
N THR A 34 18.31 -5.26 7.88
CA THR A 34 19.32 -4.84 8.85
C THR A 34 20.17 -3.70 8.29
N PRO A 35 20.83 -2.87 9.14
CA PRO A 35 21.70 -1.80 8.67
C PRO A 35 22.73 -2.28 7.64
N GLU A 36 23.37 -3.41 7.90
CA GLU A 36 24.42 -3.99 7.03
C GLU A 36 23.82 -4.46 5.69
N ALA A 37 22.63 -5.09 5.71
CA ALA A 37 21.98 -5.51 4.48
C ALA A 37 21.53 -4.30 3.63
N ARG A 38 21.13 -3.22 4.28
CA ARG A 38 20.78 -1.95 3.61
C ARG A 38 21.98 -1.32 2.93
N GLU A 39 23.12 -1.25 3.59
CA GLU A 39 24.38 -0.78 3.00
C GLU A 39 24.76 -1.60 1.76
N ILE A 40 24.64 -2.93 1.83
CA ILE A 40 24.91 -3.81 0.68
C ILE A 40 23.96 -3.53 -0.50
N VAL A 41 22.67 -3.29 -0.22
CA VAL A 41 21.68 -2.92 -1.26
C VAL A 41 22.05 -1.57 -1.89
N GLN A 42 22.41 -0.57 -1.07
CA GLN A 42 22.82 0.75 -1.56
C GLN A 42 24.10 0.69 -2.41
N GLU A 43 25.12 -0.05 -1.95
CA GLU A 43 26.35 -0.32 -2.73
C GLU A 43 26.04 -0.98 -4.08
N GLU A 44 25.12 -1.94 -4.11
CA GLU A 44 24.78 -2.67 -5.33
C GLU A 44 24.02 -1.78 -6.33
N ILE A 45 23.11 -0.91 -5.84
CA ILE A 45 22.40 0.09 -6.64
C ILE A 45 23.43 1.05 -7.29
N GLN A 46 24.39 1.54 -6.51
CA GLN A 46 25.46 2.43 -7.02
C GLN A 46 26.35 1.69 -8.03
N ARG A 47 26.76 0.47 -7.73
CA ARG A 47 27.60 -0.36 -8.61
C ARG A 47 26.98 -0.57 -9.99
N ARG A 48 25.65 -0.70 -10.07
CA ARG A 48 24.89 -0.88 -11.31
C ARG A 48 24.51 0.43 -11.98
N ASN A 49 24.86 1.59 -11.40
CA ASN A 49 24.45 2.91 -11.86
C ASN A 49 22.93 3.05 -12.01
N LEU A 50 22.16 2.44 -11.10
CA LEU A 50 20.71 2.63 -11.05
C LEU A 50 20.37 4.04 -10.55
N SER A 51 19.11 4.46 -10.75
CA SER A 51 18.67 5.81 -10.38
C SER A 51 18.92 6.13 -8.91
N THR A 52 19.46 7.32 -8.62
CA THR A 52 19.65 7.83 -7.26
C THR A 52 18.33 7.98 -6.50
N ALA A 53 17.22 8.17 -7.20
CA ALA A 53 15.88 8.21 -6.61
C ALA A 53 15.53 6.92 -5.84
N ILE A 54 16.11 5.77 -6.23
CA ILE A 54 15.94 4.50 -5.51
C ILE A 54 16.59 4.59 -4.12
N LEU A 55 17.75 5.25 -4.00
CA LEU A 55 18.41 5.47 -2.72
C LEU A 55 17.56 6.37 -1.81
N GLU A 56 16.96 7.45 -2.36
CA GLU A 56 16.01 8.29 -1.63
C GLU A 56 14.82 7.46 -1.11
N GLY A 57 14.33 6.50 -1.91
CA GLY A 57 13.28 5.57 -1.51
C GLY A 57 13.68 4.62 -0.37
N VAL A 58 14.93 4.16 -0.32
CA VAL A 58 15.48 3.38 0.81
C VAL A 58 15.49 4.22 2.09
N GLU A 59 15.96 5.46 1.99
CA GLU A 59 16.03 6.37 3.14
C GLU A 59 14.64 6.76 3.65
N ALA A 60 13.71 7.02 2.74
CA ALA A 60 12.33 7.35 3.08
C ALA A 60 11.64 6.30 3.96
N GLN A 61 11.91 5.02 3.72
CA GLN A 61 11.33 3.94 4.52
C GLN A 61 11.86 3.86 5.95
N ASN A 62 12.96 4.54 6.25
CA ASN A 62 13.64 4.51 7.55
C ASN A 62 13.53 5.85 8.30
N LYS A 63 12.77 6.80 7.78
CA LYS A 63 12.52 8.12 8.36
C LYS A 63 11.21 8.13 9.13
N THR A 64 11.14 8.95 10.19
CA THR A 64 9.89 9.30 10.87
C THR A 64 9.29 10.54 10.20
N TYR A 65 7.98 10.53 10.00
CA TYR A 65 7.25 11.60 9.33
C TYR A 65 6.27 12.29 10.24
N THR A 66 6.14 13.60 10.09
CA THR A 66 5.03 14.38 10.61
C THR A 66 3.78 14.18 9.74
N VAL A 67 2.60 14.52 10.28
CA VAL A 67 1.34 14.47 9.51
C VAL A 67 1.41 15.38 8.29
N ALA A 68 2.00 16.56 8.41
CA ALA A 68 2.12 17.52 7.31
C ALA A 68 3.01 16.99 6.16
N GLU A 69 4.11 16.32 6.49
CA GLU A 69 4.96 15.68 5.48
C GLU A 69 4.20 14.56 4.75
N ILE A 70 3.44 13.72 5.47
CA ILE A 70 2.63 12.67 4.84
C ILE A 70 1.52 13.27 3.98
N ASP A 71 0.90 14.38 4.40
CA ASP A 71 -0.12 15.06 3.60
C ASP A 71 0.45 15.61 2.29
N ALA A 72 1.70 16.10 2.30
CA ALA A 72 2.38 16.51 1.07
C ALA A 72 2.57 15.34 0.09
N TYR A 73 2.96 14.15 0.56
CA TYR A 73 3.00 12.96 -0.29
C TYR A 73 1.61 12.50 -0.75
N CYS A 74 0.58 12.65 0.09
CA CYS A 74 -0.79 12.34 -0.32
C CYS A 74 -1.22 13.23 -1.49
N GLU A 75 -0.89 14.53 -1.50
CA GLU A 75 -1.26 15.43 -2.60
C GLU A 75 -0.62 15.00 -3.94
N LEU A 76 0.56 14.36 -3.95
CA LEU A 76 1.13 13.79 -5.18
C LEU A 76 0.23 12.70 -5.78
N LEU A 77 -0.40 11.89 -4.93
CA LEU A 77 -1.30 10.82 -5.40
C LEU A 77 -2.71 11.34 -5.70
N ARG A 78 -3.16 12.37 -5.01
CA ARG A 78 -4.51 12.91 -5.14
C ARG A 78 -4.80 13.56 -6.50
N VAL A 79 -3.77 14.03 -7.18
CA VAL A 79 -3.88 14.66 -8.51
C VAL A 79 -3.69 13.69 -9.68
N LEU A 80 -3.58 12.39 -9.38
CA LEU A 80 -3.50 11.33 -10.38
C LEU A 80 -4.89 11.00 -10.96
N ASP A 81 -4.89 10.33 -12.09
CA ASP A 81 -6.12 9.85 -12.70
C ASP A 81 -6.70 8.68 -11.88
N CYS A 82 -8.01 8.60 -11.78
CA CYS A 82 -8.65 7.51 -11.05
C CYS A 82 -8.34 6.16 -11.70
N PRO A 83 -7.71 5.19 -10.99
CA PRO A 83 -7.35 3.90 -11.57
C PRO A 83 -8.55 3.00 -11.90
N VAL A 84 -9.76 3.42 -11.52
CA VAL A 84 -11.00 2.65 -11.73
C VAL A 84 -11.83 3.19 -12.90
N CYS A 85 -12.03 4.51 -12.97
CA CYS A 85 -12.88 5.13 -14.00
C CYS A 85 -12.14 6.08 -14.95
N GLY A 86 -10.85 6.35 -14.71
CA GLY A 86 -10.05 7.27 -15.53
C GLY A 86 -10.32 8.76 -15.34
N ALA A 87 -11.19 9.15 -14.39
CA ALA A 87 -11.45 10.56 -14.13
C ALA A 87 -10.18 11.29 -13.66
N SER A 88 -9.87 12.45 -14.25
CA SER A 88 -8.68 13.27 -13.99
C SER A 88 -9.00 14.60 -13.29
N ASP A 89 -10.26 14.97 -13.19
CA ASP A 89 -10.76 16.23 -12.65
C ASP A 89 -11.18 16.16 -11.17
N VAL A 90 -11.02 15.00 -10.55
CA VAL A 90 -11.46 14.73 -9.16
C VAL A 90 -10.27 14.27 -8.32
N LYS A 91 -10.09 14.90 -7.17
CA LYS A 91 -9.04 14.50 -6.22
C LYS A 91 -9.31 13.11 -5.66
N LEU A 92 -8.28 12.25 -5.73
CA LEU A 92 -8.35 10.89 -5.21
C LEU A 92 -8.31 10.88 -3.67
N ASN A 93 -8.86 9.82 -3.11
CA ASN A 93 -8.74 9.49 -1.71
C ASN A 93 -8.57 7.97 -1.57
N ALA A 94 -8.58 7.44 -0.36
CA ALA A 94 -8.50 5.99 -0.16
C ALA A 94 -9.61 5.47 0.75
N THR A 95 -9.94 4.20 0.60
CA THR A 95 -10.89 3.51 1.48
C THR A 95 -10.38 2.11 1.82
N LEU A 96 -10.81 1.61 2.97
CA LEU A 96 -10.59 0.21 3.36
C LEU A 96 -11.88 -0.57 3.12
N THR A 97 -11.89 -1.46 2.13
CA THR A 97 -12.99 -2.42 1.95
C THR A 97 -12.76 -3.64 2.84
N SER A 98 -13.83 -4.16 3.40
CA SER A 98 -13.84 -5.40 4.20
C SER A 98 -14.92 -6.32 3.67
N GLU A 99 -14.52 -7.45 3.10
CA GLU A 99 -15.42 -8.48 2.58
C GLU A 99 -15.36 -9.71 3.47
N VAL A 100 -16.51 -10.31 3.75
CA VAL A 100 -16.62 -11.58 4.48
C VAL A 100 -17.35 -12.58 3.63
N ILE A 101 -16.73 -13.74 3.46
CA ILE A 101 -17.33 -14.90 2.81
C ILE A 101 -17.29 -16.06 3.82
N SER A 102 -18.43 -16.63 4.12
CA SER A 102 -18.55 -17.77 5.04
C SER A 102 -19.12 -18.98 4.33
N VAL A 103 -18.48 -20.12 4.51
CA VAL A 103 -18.95 -21.43 4.03
C VAL A 103 -18.92 -22.36 5.24
N ILE A 104 -20.06 -22.75 5.73
CA ILE A 104 -20.39 -23.64 6.87
C ILE A 104 -19.33 -23.71 8.00
N LEU A 105 -18.09 -24.14 7.71
CA LEU A 105 -17.00 -24.33 8.68
C LEU A 105 -15.88 -23.28 8.57
N PHE A 106 -15.85 -22.50 7.48
CA PHE A 106 -14.78 -21.53 7.24
C PHE A 106 -15.35 -20.14 6.99
N THR A 107 -14.79 -19.15 7.68
CA THR A 107 -15.09 -17.74 7.44
C THR A 107 -13.81 -17.04 7.01
N HIS A 108 -13.77 -16.58 5.77
CA HIS A 108 -12.69 -15.79 5.22
C HIS A 108 -13.05 -14.30 5.26
N ARG A 109 -12.14 -13.47 5.79
CA ARG A 109 -12.26 -12.02 5.78
C ARG A 109 -11.11 -11.43 4.98
N ARG A 110 -11.43 -10.71 3.91
CA ARG A 110 -10.48 -9.94 3.11
C ARG A 110 -10.63 -8.45 3.42
N LYS A 111 -9.51 -7.81 3.69
CA LYS A 111 -9.42 -6.35 3.76
C LYS A 111 -8.54 -5.87 2.62
N GLU A 112 -8.97 -4.82 1.94
CA GLU A 112 -8.23 -4.27 0.82
C GLU A 112 -8.28 -2.74 0.88
N LEU A 113 -7.11 -2.11 0.84
CA LEU A 113 -6.96 -0.67 0.79
C LEU A 113 -6.97 -0.26 -0.68
N LYS A 114 -7.88 0.66 -1.06
CA LYS A 114 -8.07 1.11 -2.44
C LYS A 114 -7.93 2.61 -2.53
N VAL A 115 -7.20 3.07 -3.55
CA VAL A 115 -7.09 4.49 -3.91
C VAL A 115 -7.91 4.73 -5.17
N ALA A 116 -8.85 5.68 -5.14
CA ALA A 116 -9.66 6.05 -6.30
C ALA A 116 -10.38 7.40 -6.06
N CYS A 117 -11.18 7.85 -7.03
CA CYS A 117 -12.08 8.97 -6.80
C CYS A 117 -13.19 8.59 -5.81
N PRO A 118 -13.78 9.55 -5.07
CA PRO A 118 -14.77 9.30 -4.03
C PRO A 118 -15.95 8.42 -4.46
N ASP A 119 -16.47 8.63 -5.68
CA ASP A 119 -17.58 7.84 -6.20
C ASP A 119 -17.21 6.37 -6.45
N CYS A 120 -15.99 6.11 -6.92
CA CYS A 120 -15.49 4.75 -7.10
C CYS A 120 -15.22 4.06 -5.77
N LEU A 121 -14.76 4.81 -4.76
CA LEU A 121 -14.59 4.31 -3.40
C LEU A 121 -15.95 3.95 -2.78
N ASP A 122 -16.97 4.78 -2.99
CA ASP A 122 -18.34 4.51 -2.54
C ASP A 122 -18.92 3.25 -3.17
N LYS A 123 -18.71 3.06 -4.47
CA LYS A 123 -19.09 1.82 -5.16
C LYS A 123 -18.36 0.61 -4.62
N ALA A 124 -17.07 0.74 -4.33
CA ALA A 124 -16.27 -0.34 -3.75
C ALA A 124 -16.77 -0.75 -2.36
N ASN A 125 -17.03 0.22 -1.46
CA ASN A 125 -17.60 -0.06 -0.14
C ASN A 125 -19.01 -0.67 -0.23
N SER A 126 -19.87 -0.12 -1.11
CA SER A 126 -21.23 -0.64 -1.31
C SER A 126 -21.21 -2.08 -1.86
N GLY A 127 -20.29 -2.38 -2.78
CA GLY A 127 -20.10 -3.74 -3.30
C GLY A 127 -19.61 -4.71 -2.22
N ALA A 128 -18.69 -4.28 -1.36
CA ALA A 128 -18.20 -5.08 -0.23
C ALA A 128 -19.31 -5.34 0.82
N ILE A 129 -20.17 -4.33 1.08
CA ILE A 129 -21.36 -4.47 1.91
C ILE A 129 -22.30 -5.50 1.32
N ALA A 130 -22.66 -5.38 0.04
CA ALA A 130 -23.59 -6.30 -0.62
C ALA A 130 -23.08 -7.74 -0.61
N LYS A 131 -21.81 -7.97 -0.96
CA LYS A 131 -21.17 -9.30 -0.90
C LYS A 131 -21.21 -9.89 0.51
N SER A 132 -20.83 -9.11 1.52
CA SER A 132 -20.81 -9.58 2.91
C SER A 132 -22.22 -9.83 3.42
N ALA A 133 -23.21 -9.03 3.04
CA ALA A 133 -24.61 -9.20 3.40
C ALA A 133 -25.24 -10.47 2.81
N VAL A 134 -24.77 -10.95 1.65
CA VAL A 134 -25.27 -12.18 1.02
C VAL A 134 -24.47 -13.41 1.47
N LEU A 135 -23.15 -13.30 1.53
CA LEU A 135 -22.25 -14.45 1.69
C LEU A 135 -21.67 -14.62 3.09
N GLY A 136 -21.84 -13.63 3.96
CA GLY A 136 -21.16 -13.60 5.27
C GLY A 136 -21.84 -14.40 6.38
N TRP A 137 -23.15 -14.69 6.29
CA TRP A 137 -23.95 -15.21 7.40
C TRP A 137 -23.83 -16.73 7.66
N TRP A 138 -23.29 -17.48 6.73
CA TRP A 138 -23.36 -18.94 6.72
C TRP A 138 -22.37 -19.64 7.68
N GLY A 139 -21.50 -18.90 8.37
CA GLY A 139 -20.54 -19.46 9.32
C GLY A 139 -20.92 -19.17 10.78
N ILE A 140 -21.45 -20.15 11.49
CA ILE A 140 -21.86 -20.01 12.92
C ILE A 140 -20.71 -20.43 13.83
N PRO A 141 -20.37 -19.63 14.88
CA PRO A 141 -20.90 -18.28 15.22
C PRO A 141 -20.12 -17.12 14.56
N TRP A 142 -18.93 -17.39 14.01
CA TRP A 142 -17.99 -16.36 13.60
C TRP A 142 -18.39 -15.60 12.33
N GLY A 143 -19.14 -16.25 11.43
CA GLY A 143 -19.65 -15.61 10.22
C GLY A 143 -20.53 -14.42 10.55
N ILE A 144 -21.46 -14.55 11.50
CA ILE A 144 -22.37 -13.50 11.91
C ILE A 144 -21.59 -12.30 12.48
N VAL A 145 -20.70 -12.57 13.45
CA VAL A 145 -19.92 -11.50 14.11
C VAL A 145 -19.04 -10.74 13.10
N ARG A 146 -18.33 -11.48 12.24
CA ARG A 146 -17.45 -10.90 11.22
C ARG A 146 -18.21 -10.13 10.15
N THR A 147 -19.40 -10.59 9.78
CA THR A 147 -20.27 -9.89 8.82
C THR A 147 -20.72 -8.55 9.36
N VAL A 148 -21.26 -8.50 10.58
CA VAL A 148 -21.65 -7.22 11.21
C VAL A 148 -20.47 -6.26 11.30
N GLN A 149 -19.29 -6.76 11.70
CA GLN A 149 -18.07 -5.95 11.74
C GLN A 149 -17.65 -5.43 10.37
N ALA A 150 -17.78 -6.24 9.31
CA ALA A 150 -17.44 -5.84 7.96
C ALA A 150 -18.41 -4.77 7.42
N LEU A 151 -19.71 -4.94 7.66
CA LEU A 151 -20.73 -3.95 7.28
C LEU A 151 -20.46 -2.60 7.96
N ALA A 152 -20.28 -2.62 9.29
CA ALA A 152 -19.98 -1.40 10.06
C ALA A 152 -18.66 -0.72 9.59
N ALA A 153 -17.61 -1.51 9.33
CA ALA A 153 -16.32 -1.00 8.85
C ALA A 153 -16.46 -0.32 7.48
N ASN A 154 -17.17 -0.94 6.53
CA ASN A 154 -17.39 -0.34 5.20
C ASN A 154 -18.26 0.93 5.28
N MET A 155 -19.30 0.95 6.12
CA MET A 155 -20.12 2.15 6.33
C MET A 155 -19.29 3.31 6.90
N LYS A 156 -18.44 3.03 7.90
CA LYS A 156 -17.54 4.03 8.48
C LYS A 156 -16.51 4.53 7.45
N SER A 157 -15.92 3.62 6.67
CA SER A 157 -14.96 3.99 5.62
C SER A 157 -15.60 4.89 4.57
N LYS A 158 -16.84 4.59 4.16
CA LYS A 158 -17.60 5.39 3.19
C LYS A 158 -17.76 6.85 3.62
N GLN A 159 -17.97 7.12 4.92
CA GLN A 159 -18.12 8.48 5.44
C GLN A 159 -16.87 9.36 5.23
N THR A 160 -15.70 8.77 5.04
CA THR A 160 -14.43 9.49 4.87
C THR A 160 -13.98 9.61 3.40
N ASN A 161 -14.75 9.06 2.46
CA ASN A 161 -14.37 9.08 1.04
C ASN A 161 -14.44 10.49 0.42
N HIS A 162 -15.38 11.33 0.88
CA HIS A 162 -15.67 12.66 0.32
C HIS A 162 -15.08 13.83 1.12
N ILE A 163 -14.18 13.59 2.07
CA ILE A 163 -13.53 14.70 2.79
C ILE A 163 -12.59 15.47 1.85
N GLU A 164 -12.50 16.79 2.04
CA GLU A 164 -11.70 17.67 1.18
C GLU A 164 -10.20 17.35 1.21
N GLY A 165 -9.66 16.99 2.38
CA GLY A 165 -8.25 16.63 2.57
C GLY A 165 -7.96 15.14 2.35
N PRO A 166 -6.70 14.73 2.48
CA PRO A 166 -6.33 13.32 2.52
C PRO A 166 -6.91 12.67 3.77
N ASN A 167 -7.60 11.55 3.60
CA ASN A 167 -8.13 10.79 4.74
C ASN A 167 -7.05 9.89 5.36
N HIS A 168 -7.36 9.33 6.52
CA HIS A 168 -6.42 8.47 7.23
C HIS A 168 -6.04 7.19 6.46
N TYR A 169 -6.91 6.70 5.57
CA TYR A 169 -6.59 5.56 4.70
C TYR A 169 -5.58 5.92 3.63
N LEU A 170 -5.67 7.11 3.03
CA LEU A 170 -4.68 7.58 2.07
C LEU A 170 -3.32 7.81 2.73
N ARG A 171 -3.30 8.41 3.93
CA ARG A 171 -2.08 8.54 4.74
C ARG A 171 -1.45 7.17 5.04
N SER A 172 -2.26 6.19 5.42
CA SER A 172 -1.80 4.82 5.67
C SER A 172 -1.26 4.15 4.40
N PHE A 173 -1.89 4.39 3.25
CA PHE A 173 -1.41 3.90 1.96
C PHE A 173 -0.05 4.52 1.62
N VAL A 174 0.07 5.83 1.74
CA VAL A 174 1.34 6.56 1.49
C VAL A 174 2.44 6.03 2.39
N LEU A 175 2.20 5.90 3.71
CA LEU A 175 3.19 5.35 4.64
C LEU A 175 3.62 3.93 4.27
N ALA A 176 2.67 3.07 3.89
CA ALA A 176 2.98 1.70 3.48
C ALA A 176 3.74 1.62 2.14
N LYS A 177 3.68 2.66 1.31
CA LYS A 177 4.31 2.74 -0.01
C LYS A 177 5.34 3.88 -0.11
N ILE A 178 5.79 4.41 1.03
CA ILE A 178 6.59 5.65 1.08
C ILE A 178 7.86 5.57 0.23
N GLY A 179 8.54 4.43 0.22
CA GLY A 179 9.74 4.22 -0.59
C GLY A 179 9.45 4.30 -2.09
N GLN A 180 8.32 3.72 -2.55
CA GLN A 180 7.90 3.83 -3.95
C GLN A 180 7.45 5.25 -4.30
N VAL A 181 6.66 5.88 -3.42
CA VAL A 181 6.15 7.23 -3.65
C VAL A 181 7.31 8.23 -3.72
N GLU A 182 8.30 8.11 -2.84
CA GLU A 182 9.52 8.94 -2.87
C GLU A 182 10.31 8.71 -4.14
N THR A 183 10.61 7.44 -4.46
CA THR A 183 11.38 7.07 -5.66
C THR A 183 10.76 7.62 -6.94
N TYR A 184 9.42 7.60 -7.02
CA TYR A 184 8.70 7.96 -8.25
C TYR A 184 7.99 9.32 -8.17
N LYS A 185 8.28 10.16 -7.18
CA LYS A 185 7.59 11.46 -6.97
C LYS A 185 7.57 12.38 -8.19
N GLN A 186 8.52 12.24 -9.10
CA GLN A 186 8.61 13.00 -10.35
C GLN A 186 8.09 12.26 -11.58
N ASP A 187 7.69 10.99 -11.44
CA ASP A 187 7.17 10.16 -12.54
C ASP A 187 5.69 9.83 -12.31
N LYS A 188 4.81 10.66 -12.91
CA LYS A 188 3.34 10.49 -12.79
C LYS A 188 2.89 9.09 -13.24
N ARG A 189 3.52 8.49 -14.26
CA ARG A 189 3.15 7.17 -14.77
C ARG A 189 3.48 6.08 -13.76
N LYS A 190 4.67 6.13 -13.16
CA LYS A 190 5.07 5.21 -12.11
C LYS A 190 4.20 5.34 -10.86
N LEU A 191 3.87 6.57 -10.44
CA LEU A 191 2.92 6.78 -9.33
C LEU A 191 1.54 6.22 -9.65
N GLN A 192 1.09 6.33 -10.91
CA GLN A 192 -0.17 5.72 -11.37
C GLN A 192 -0.14 4.18 -11.23
N GLU A 193 0.99 3.55 -11.54
CA GLU A 193 1.20 2.11 -11.35
C GLU A 193 1.14 1.73 -9.85
N VAL A 194 1.75 2.56 -8.96
CA VAL A 194 1.73 2.33 -7.50
C VAL A 194 0.31 2.31 -6.94
N ILE A 195 -0.57 3.23 -7.36
CA ILE A 195 -1.96 3.27 -6.88
C ILE A 195 -2.86 2.23 -7.53
N ALA A 196 -2.51 1.74 -8.73
CA ALA A 196 -3.25 0.70 -9.44
C ALA A 196 -2.85 -0.72 -9.03
N ALA A 197 -1.69 -0.90 -8.40
CA ALA A 197 -1.20 -2.21 -7.94
C ALA A 197 -2.12 -2.81 -6.87
N LYS A 198 -2.47 -4.10 -7.04
CA LYS A 198 -3.33 -4.87 -6.11
C LYS A 198 -2.52 -5.60 -5.07
#